data_2b153315631800f516a80e552d6fcad5
#
_entry.id   2b153315631800f516a80e552d6fcad5
#
_cell.length_a   1.000
_cell.length_b   1.000
_cell.length_c   1.000
_cell.angle_alpha   90.00
_cell.angle_beta   90.00
_cell.angle_gamma   90.00
#
_symmetry.space_group_name_H-M   'P 1'
#
loop_
_entity.id
_entity.type
_entity.pdbx_description
1 polymer ?
#
loop_
_entity_poly.entity_id
_entity_poly.type
_entity_poly.pdbx_seq_one_letter_code
_entity_poly.pdbx_strand_id
1 'polypeptide(L)'
;MRHKDKQKPGISLLLLFTTLPAVVHVYAGSWVRPPDDIDIFGQMQTVTASREETLLDVARHYGIGQDEMVLANPNTNRWLPEDGAEVVLPLRFIIPQAERIGLVINLPEMRLYYFPKPAKGQKPEIITHPVSIGRMDWNTPLGRTTIVRKQKDPTWTPPQSLKAEAIAEGKPPLSDVVPPGPDNPLGRYALYLGLPGYLIHSTNKPFGVGMRVTHGCMRLYPEDIEELFNLVPTGTPVQIVNQPVKLGWQENLLFIELHPPLEEDDTTPYDYEQKVHSAITEFLAKTTKDPNGKMTRNTRISPEALESAIRARNGIPTLISENLEN
;
A
#
# COMPACT_ATOMS: atom_id res chain seq x y z
N MET A 1 -44.32 47.38 59.77
CA MET A 1 -43.55 47.56 58.50
C MET A 1 -42.95 46.24 58.14
N ARG A 2 -43.46 45.55 57.11
CA ARG A 2 -42.92 44.27 56.64
C ARG A 2 -42.20 44.54 55.35
N HIS A 3 -40.82 44.28 55.31
CA HIS A 3 -40.01 44.26 54.11
C HIS A 3 -40.32 43.00 53.30
N LYS A 4 -40.67 43.17 52.02
CA LYS A 4 -40.83 42.09 51.08
C LYS A 4 -39.48 41.95 50.29
N ASP A 5 -38.78 40.88 50.54
CA ASP A 5 -37.62 40.46 49.68
C ASP A 5 -38.10 40.00 48.29
N LYS A 6 -37.62 40.69 47.29
CA LYS A 6 -37.84 40.31 45.89
C LYS A 6 -36.72 39.30 45.48
N GLN A 7 -37.03 38.01 45.33
CA GLN A 7 -36.23 37.04 44.67
C GLN A 7 -36.12 37.36 43.19
N LYS A 8 -34.87 37.48 42.69
CA LYS A 8 -34.57 37.54 41.25
C LYS A 8 -34.53 36.13 40.67
N PRO A 9 -35.08 35.84 39.48
CA PRO A 9 -34.96 34.55 38.85
C PRO A 9 -33.54 34.35 38.29
N GLY A 10 -32.88 33.28 38.73
CA GLY A 10 -31.60 32.84 38.18
C GLY A 10 -31.82 32.24 36.79
N ILE A 11 -31.16 32.81 35.80
CA ILE A 11 -31.10 32.25 34.45
C ILE A 11 -30.05 31.11 34.48
N SER A 12 -30.52 29.86 34.45
CA SER A 12 -29.68 28.69 34.26
C SER A 12 -29.27 28.61 32.77
N LEU A 13 -28.02 28.94 32.49
CA LEU A 13 -27.44 28.80 31.15
C LEU A 13 -27.09 27.31 30.91
N LEU A 14 -27.94 26.62 30.15
CA LEU A 14 -27.70 25.23 29.73
C LEU A 14 -26.68 25.23 28.61
N LEU A 15 -25.40 24.96 28.92
CA LEU A 15 -24.33 24.75 27.92
C LEU A 15 -24.57 23.40 27.25
N LEU A 16 -25.14 23.44 26.04
CA LEU A 16 -25.15 22.28 25.13
C LEU A 16 -23.74 22.08 24.61
N PHE A 17 -23.01 21.09 25.14
CA PHE A 17 -21.82 20.57 24.52
C PHE A 17 -22.23 19.73 23.31
N THR A 18 -22.19 20.31 22.11
CA THR A 18 -22.22 19.55 20.87
C THR A 18 -20.87 18.90 20.70
N THR A 19 -20.73 17.63 21.04
CA THR A 19 -19.58 16.83 20.65
C THR A 19 -19.67 16.61 19.13
N LEU A 20 -18.90 17.38 18.35
CA LEU A 20 -18.64 17.03 16.97
C LEU A 20 -17.91 15.66 16.99
N PRO A 21 -18.35 14.68 16.19
CA PRO A 21 -17.59 13.47 16.03
C PRO A 21 -16.19 13.84 15.49
N ALA A 22 -15.16 13.43 16.21
CA ALA A 22 -13.79 13.55 15.72
C ALA A 22 -13.70 12.73 14.42
N VAL A 23 -13.47 13.38 13.31
CA VAL A 23 -13.14 12.71 12.05
C VAL A 23 -11.77 12.07 12.27
N VAL A 24 -11.75 10.77 12.50
CA VAL A 24 -10.51 10.00 12.58
C VAL A 24 -10.01 9.85 11.14
N HIS A 25 -9.02 10.64 10.78
CA HIS A 25 -8.32 10.45 9.52
C HIS A 25 -7.47 9.19 9.66
N VAL A 26 -7.75 8.20 8.82
CA VAL A 26 -6.97 6.96 8.74
C VAL A 26 -5.96 7.16 7.60
N TYR A 27 -4.70 6.92 7.91
CA TYR A 27 -3.61 6.96 6.94
C TYR A 27 -3.19 5.53 6.59
N ALA A 28 -2.65 5.31 5.40
CA ALA A 28 -1.87 4.10 5.17
C ALA A 28 -0.66 4.14 6.12
N GLY A 29 -0.56 3.14 6.98
CA GLY A 29 0.43 3.14 8.06
C GLY A 29 0.23 1.91 8.95
N SER A 30 0.12 2.11 10.26
CA SER A 30 -0.03 1.01 11.21
C SER A 30 -1.49 0.64 11.47
N TRP A 31 -1.78 -0.66 11.39
CA TRP A 31 -3.09 -1.26 11.62
C TRP A 31 -2.97 -2.44 12.57
N VAL A 32 -4.02 -2.73 13.32
CA VAL A 32 -4.11 -4.01 14.02
C VAL A 32 -4.18 -5.12 12.97
N ARG A 33 -3.24 -6.08 13.03
CA ARG A 33 -3.26 -7.23 12.13
C ARG A 33 -4.51 -8.06 12.40
N PRO A 34 -5.29 -8.39 11.36
CA PRO A 34 -6.44 -9.27 11.53
C PRO A 34 -5.98 -10.67 11.97
N PRO A 35 -6.89 -11.49 12.56
CA PRO A 35 -6.66 -12.92 12.81
C PRO A 35 -6.21 -13.64 11.53
N ASP A 36 -5.57 -14.79 11.67
CA ASP A 36 -4.95 -15.51 10.54
C ASP A 36 -5.97 -16.05 9.51
N ASP A 37 -7.23 -16.16 9.88
CA ASP A 37 -8.35 -16.56 9.01
C ASP A 37 -9.03 -15.37 8.30
N ILE A 38 -8.58 -14.14 8.57
CA ILE A 38 -9.00 -12.92 7.89
C ILE A 38 -7.82 -12.33 7.11
N ASP A 39 -8.05 -12.05 5.84
CA ASP A 39 -7.02 -11.56 4.93
C ASP A 39 -7.14 -10.06 4.63
N ILE A 40 -8.18 -9.40 5.13
CA ILE A 40 -8.52 -8.02 4.77
C ILE A 40 -8.35 -7.09 5.98
N PHE A 41 -7.74 -5.94 5.75
CA PHE A 41 -7.63 -4.88 6.74
C PHE A 41 -7.80 -3.50 6.11
N GLY A 42 -7.90 -2.48 6.96
CA GLY A 42 -8.14 -1.12 6.49
C GLY A 42 -9.58 -0.87 6.09
N GLN A 43 -9.87 0.31 5.57
CA GLN A 43 -11.21 0.71 5.13
C GLN A 43 -11.13 1.73 4.01
N MET A 44 -12.08 1.67 3.08
CA MET A 44 -12.25 2.68 2.06
C MET A 44 -12.67 4.00 2.69
N GLN A 45 -12.16 5.11 2.17
CA GLN A 45 -12.56 6.47 2.55
C GLN A 45 -12.71 7.33 1.31
N THR A 46 -13.33 8.47 1.47
CA THR A 46 -13.39 9.52 0.45
C THR A 46 -13.03 10.86 1.07
N VAL A 47 -12.43 11.72 0.27
CA VAL A 47 -12.16 13.11 0.62
C VAL A 47 -12.61 14.01 -0.51
N THR A 48 -12.81 15.28 -0.19
CA THR A 48 -13.16 16.28 -1.18
C THR A 48 -11.89 16.91 -1.75
N ALA A 49 -11.73 16.92 -3.06
CA ALA A 49 -10.60 17.57 -3.72
C ALA A 49 -10.64 19.09 -3.56
N SER A 50 -9.47 19.68 -3.45
CA SER A 50 -9.24 21.12 -3.52
C SER A 50 -8.49 21.46 -4.80
N ARG A 51 -8.76 22.62 -5.39
CA ARG A 51 -7.99 23.13 -6.55
C ARG A 51 -6.52 23.42 -6.25
N GLU A 52 -6.18 23.52 -4.97
CA GLU A 52 -4.82 23.84 -4.52
C GLU A 52 -3.93 22.59 -4.43
N GLU A 53 -4.53 21.39 -4.52
CA GLU A 53 -3.84 20.11 -4.37
C GLU A 53 -4.04 19.23 -5.61
N THR A 54 -2.97 18.58 -6.04
CA THR A 54 -3.04 17.51 -7.04
C THR A 54 -3.49 16.19 -6.37
N LEU A 55 -3.95 15.20 -7.15
CA LEU A 55 -4.15 13.85 -6.60
C LEU A 55 -2.86 13.26 -6.02
N LEU A 56 -1.71 13.73 -6.48
CA LEU A 56 -0.40 13.28 -6.02
C LEU A 56 -0.08 13.82 -4.63
N ASP A 57 -0.51 15.04 -4.32
CA ASP A 57 -0.40 15.63 -2.99
C ASP A 57 -1.32 14.90 -2.01
N VAL A 58 -2.57 14.65 -2.41
CA VAL A 58 -3.54 13.84 -1.65
C VAL A 58 -2.99 12.44 -1.41
N ALA A 59 -2.45 11.77 -2.45
CA ALA A 59 -1.87 10.43 -2.32
C ALA A 59 -0.77 10.40 -1.25
N ARG A 60 0.19 11.32 -1.32
CA ARG A 60 1.26 11.42 -0.33
C ARG A 60 0.74 11.70 1.07
N HIS A 61 -0.23 12.61 1.20
CA HIS A 61 -0.82 12.97 2.49
C HIS A 61 -1.41 11.75 3.23
N TYR A 62 -2.02 10.82 2.48
CA TYR A 62 -2.63 9.61 3.04
C TYR A 62 -1.76 8.35 2.93
N GLY A 63 -0.49 8.44 2.53
CA GLY A 63 0.41 7.29 2.38
C GLY A 63 -0.04 6.32 1.29
N ILE A 64 -0.54 6.85 0.17
CA ILE A 64 -1.00 6.11 -1.01
C ILE A 64 0.00 6.32 -2.15
N GLY A 65 0.22 5.29 -2.96
CA GLY A 65 1.07 5.38 -4.14
C GLY A 65 0.40 6.14 -5.29
N GLN A 66 1.22 6.71 -6.17
CA GLN A 66 0.73 7.51 -7.30
C GLN A 66 -0.21 6.73 -8.21
N ASP A 67 0.26 5.58 -8.70
CA ASP A 67 -0.54 4.76 -9.62
C ASP A 67 -1.75 4.14 -8.92
N GLU A 68 -1.62 3.77 -7.64
CA GLU A 68 -2.71 3.31 -6.80
C GLU A 68 -3.83 4.37 -6.69
N MET A 69 -3.46 5.63 -6.43
CA MET A 69 -4.42 6.74 -6.37
C MET A 69 -5.12 6.96 -7.71
N VAL A 70 -4.38 6.93 -8.81
CA VAL A 70 -4.93 7.13 -10.16
C VAL A 70 -5.83 5.97 -10.58
N LEU A 71 -5.46 4.73 -10.27
CA LEU A 71 -6.27 3.54 -10.56
C LEU A 71 -7.61 3.57 -9.81
N ALA A 72 -7.60 4.03 -8.56
CA ALA A 72 -8.82 4.17 -7.77
C ALA A 72 -9.71 5.34 -8.23
N ASN A 73 -9.16 6.32 -8.95
CA ASN A 73 -9.85 7.54 -9.39
C ASN A 73 -9.68 7.79 -10.91
N PRO A 74 -10.11 6.86 -11.79
CA PRO A 74 -9.79 6.91 -13.23
C PRO A 74 -10.41 8.11 -13.95
N ASN A 75 -11.46 8.71 -13.41
CA ASN A 75 -12.16 9.85 -14.01
C ASN A 75 -11.70 11.20 -13.44
N THR A 76 -10.77 11.22 -12.50
CA THR A 76 -10.27 12.45 -11.86
C THR A 76 -8.94 12.86 -12.48
N ASN A 77 -8.83 14.13 -12.88
CA ASN A 77 -7.57 14.66 -13.40
C ASN A 77 -6.51 14.67 -12.29
N ARG A 78 -5.39 13.95 -12.50
CA ARG A 78 -4.34 13.83 -11.48
C ARG A 78 -3.65 15.14 -11.12
N TRP A 79 -3.59 16.09 -12.06
CA TRP A 79 -2.87 17.35 -11.90
C TRP A 79 -3.77 18.51 -11.48
N LEU A 80 -5.05 18.42 -11.86
CA LEU A 80 -6.03 19.48 -11.62
C LEU A 80 -7.39 18.81 -11.36
N PRO A 81 -7.62 18.22 -10.18
CA PRO A 81 -8.93 17.72 -9.83
C PRO A 81 -9.95 18.87 -9.80
N GLU A 82 -11.20 18.57 -10.14
CA GLU A 82 -12.28 19.55 -10.02
C GLU A 82 -12.51 19.88 -8.55
N ASP A 83 -12.67 21.17 -8.26
CA ASP A 83 -12.93 21.64 -6.90
C ASP A 83 -14.24 21.05 -6.36
N GLY A 84 -14.18 20.44 -5.19
CA GLY A 84 -15.34 19.76 -4.60
C GLY A 84 -15.59 18.34 -5.12
N ALA A 85 -14.78 17.83 -6.05
CA ALA A 85 -14.91 16.44 -6.51
C ALA A 85 -14.60 15.45 -5.39
N GLU A 86 -15.33 14.34 -5.36
CA GLU A 86 -15.07 13.24 -4.44
C GLU A 86 -13.86 12.42 -4.96
N VAL A 87 -12.88 12.21 -4.09
CA VAL A 87 -11.69 11.40 -4.33
C VAL A 87 -11.71 10.18 -3.42
N VAL A 88 -11.65 9.00 -4.01
CA VAL A 88 -11.59 7.72 -3.32
C VAL A 88 -10.17 7.50 -2.79
N LEU A 89 -10.05 7.20 -1.50
CA LEU A 89 -8.81 6.76 -0.85
C LEU A 89 -8.82 5.23 -0.72
N PRO A 90 -8.01 4.48 -1.49
CA PRO A 90 -7.97 3.02 -1.49
C PRO A 90 -7.20 2.49 -0.27
N LEU A 91 -7.70 2.73 0.95
CA LEU A 91 -7.07 2.37 2.22
C LEU A 91 -7.57 1.03 2.79
N ARG A 92 -8.11 0.17 1.94
CA ARG A 92 -8.49 -1.21 2.27
C ARG A 92 -7.69 -2.17 1.41
N PHE A 93 -7.12 -3.20 2.02
CA PHE A 93 -6.12 -4.07 1.39
C PHE A 93 -6.40 -5.54 1.66
N ILE A 94 -6.12 -6.40 0.68
CA ILE A 94 -5.95 -7.84 0.87
C ILE A 94 -4.46 -8.11 1.15
N ILE A 95 -4.16 -8.84 2.21
CA ILE A 95 -2.78 -9.24 2.53
C ILE A 95 -2.27 -10.18 1.43
N PRO A 96 -1.07 -9.94 0.86
CA PRO A 96 -0.50 -10.86 -0.12
C PRO A 96 -0.37 -12.29 0.41
N GLN A 97 -0.50 -13.28 -0.47
CA GLN A 97 -0.31 -14.70 -0.15
C GLN A 97 1.18 -15.00 0.07
N ALA A 98 1.67 -14.66 1.26
CA ALA A 98 3.05 -14.82 1.71
C ALA A 98 3.08 -15.07 3.22
N GLU A 99 4.23 -15.49 3.75
CA GLU A 99 4.39 -15.60 5.20
C GLU A 99 4.27 -14.21 5.84
N ARG A 100 3.41 -14.07 6.85
CA ARG A 100 3.15 -12.80 7.57
C ARG A 100 4.25 -12.50 8.59
N ILE A 101 5.51 -12.43 8.11
CA ILE A 101 6.72 -12.15 8.90
C ILE A 101 7.64 -11.20 8.14
N GLY A 102 8.28 -10.29 8.86
CA GLY A 102 9.21 -9.33 8.25
C GLY A 102 8.56 -8.45 7.20
N LEU A 103 9.19 -8.28 6.06
CA LEU A 103 8.72 -7.46 4.95
C LEU A 103 8.18 -8.33 3.81
N VAL A 104 7.02 -7.99 3.30
CA VAL A 104 6.45 -8.54 2.05
C VAL A 104 6.26 -7.37 1.09
N ILE A 105 6.80 -7.47 -0.12
CA ILE A 105 6.70 -6.44 -1.15
C ILE A 105 5.99 -7.06 -2.35
N ASN A 106 4.81 -6.55 -2.69
CA ASN A 106 4.07 -6.99 -3.86
C ASN A 106 4.28 -6.02 -5.02
N LEU A 107 4.99 -6.46 -6.06
CA LEU A 107 5.42 -5.58 -7.15
C LEU A 107 4.27 -5.01 -7.97
N PRO A 108 3.24 -5.77 -8.43
CA PRO A 108 2.14 -5.21 -9.22
C PRO A 108 1.31 -4.18 -8.48
N GLU A 109 1.23 -4.31 -7.17
CA GLU A 109 0.53 -3.39 -6.28
C GLU A 109 1.39 -2.16 -5.93
N MET A 110 2.72 -2.27 -6.10
CA MET A 110 3.69 -1.28 -5.66
C MET A 110 3.54 -0.92 -4.18
N ARG A 111 3.40 -1.94 -3.32
CA ARG A 111 3.16 -1.79 -1.89
C ARG A 111 4.00 -2.76 -1.07
N LEU A 112 4.48 -2.26 0.06
CA LEU A 112 5.24 -2.98 1.08
C LEU A 112 4.36 -3.18 2.31
N TYR A 113 4.43 -4.37 2.90
CA TYR A 113 3.80 -4.75 4.15
C TYR A 113 4.88 -5.18 5.14
N TYR A 114 4.87 -4.61 6.32
CA TYR A 114 5.75 -5.00 7.41
C TYR A 114 4.93 -5.66 8.52
N PHE A 115 5.37 -6.84 8.94
CA PHE A 115 4.79 -7.62 10.03
C PHE A 115 5.78 -7.62 11.20
N PRO A 116 5.72 -6.61 12.09
CA PRO A 116 6.59 -6.56 13.25
C PRO A 116 6.30 -7.72 14.19
N LYS A 117 7.36 -8.23 14.85
CA LYS A 117 7.18 -9.18 15.93
C LYS A 117 6.52 -8.46 17.12
N PRO A 118 5.33 -8.86 17.56
CA PRO A 118 4.65 -8.16 18.63
C PRO A 118 5.45 -8.27 19.94
N ALA A 119 5.51 -7.17 20.69
CA ALA A 119 6.02 -7.22 22.04
C ALA A 119 5.04 -7.99 22.97
N LYS A 120 5.57 -8.48 24.08
CA LYS A 120 4.75 -9.27 25.02
C LYS A 120 3.51 -8.47 25.48
N GLY A 121 2.34 -9.03 25.22
CA GLY A 121 1.03 -8.44 25.59
C GLY A 121 0.52 -7.36 24.60
N GLN A 122 1.22 -7.08 23.52
CA GLN A 122 0.74 -6.21 22.45
C GLN A 122 0.00 -7.02 21.38
N LYS A 123 -0.98 -6.37 20.73
CA LYS A 123 -1.65 -6.95 19.56
C LYS A 123 -0.68 -6.96 18.38
N PRO A 124 -0.73 -8.00 17.53
CA PRO A 124 0.01 -7.98 16.27
C PRO A 124 -0.40 -6.79 15.41
N GLU A 125 0.56 -6.18 14.73
CA GLU A 125 0.35 -5.06 13.83
C GLU A 125 0.72 -5.44 12.39
N ILE A 126 0.21 -4.68 11.44
CA ILE A 126 0.62 -4.65 10.05
C ILE A 126 0.84 -3.19 9.68
N ILE A 127 2.01 -2.90 9.12
CA ILE A 127 2.37 -1.57 8.65
C ILE A 127 2.52 -1.66 7.14
N THR A 128 1.96 -0.70 6.41
CA THR A 128 1.99 -0.73 4.95
C THR A 128 2.34 0.63 4.37
N HIS A 129 3.20 0.62 3.35
CA HIS A 129 3.65 1.82 2.66
C HIS A 129 3.67 1.60 1.14
N PRO A 130 3.38 2.62 0.33
CA PRO A 130 3.58 2.56 -1.11
C PRO A 130 5.08 2.52 -1.43
N VAL A 131 5.44 1.84 -2.51
CA VAL A 131 6.82 1.78 -2.99
C VAL A 131 6.90 1.99 -4.48
N SER A 132 7.93 2.69 -4.96
CA SER A 132 8.30 2.62 -6.36
C SER A 132 9.16 1.38 -6.60
N ILE A 133 9.02 0.80 -7.79
CA ILE A 133 9.76 -0.40 -8.20
C ILE A 133 10.56 -0.15 -9.48
N GLY A 134 11.34 -1.14 -9.89
CA GLY A 134 12.07 -1.13 -11.15
C GLY A 134 11.15 -0.95 -12.36
N ARG A 135 11.60 -0.17 -13.33
CA ARG A 135 10.97 -0.12 -14.66
C ARG A 135 11.34 -1.41 -15.45
N MET A 136 10.69 -1.65 -16.57
CA MET A 136 10.77 -2.91 -17.34
C MET A 136 12.22 -3.37 -17.62
N ASP A 137 13.12 -2.45 -17.99
CA ASP A 137 14.53 -2.77 -18.29
C ASP A 137 15.39 -3.02 -17.04
N TRP A 138 14.84 -2.78 -15.83
CA TRP A 138 15.55 -2.83 -14.56
C TRP A 138 14.70 -3.50 -13.49
N ASN A 139 14.37 -4.76 -13.71
CA ASN A 139 13.44 -5.51 -12.86
C ASN A 139 13.91 -5.60 -11.40
N THR A 140 12.95 -5.45 -10.49
CA THR A 140 13.15 -5.82 -9.09
C THR A 140 13.05 -7.35 -8.98
N PRO A 141 14.10 -8.05 -8.47
CA PRO A 141 14.10 -9.51 -8.44
C PRO A 141 13.07 -10.07 -7.47
N LEU A 142 12.39 -11.14 -7.87
CA LEU A 142 11.48 -11.89 -7.01
C LEU A 142 12.25 -12.83 -6.08
N GLY A 143 11.63 -13.21 -4.96
CA GLY A 143 12.14 -14.23 -4.07
C GLY A 143 12.35 -13.77 -2.63
N ARG A 144 13.20 -14.45 -1.91
CA ARG A 144 13.46 -14.23 -0.49
C ARG A 144 14.86 -13.69 -0.26
N THR A 145 14.96 -12.73 0.63
CA THR A 145 16.22 -12.13 1.10
C THR A 145 16.07 -11.64 2.54
N THR A 146 17.03 -10.87 3.02
CA THR A 146 16.99 -10.25 4.37
C THR A 146 17.53 -8.83 4.30
N ILE A 147 17.21 -8.02 5.30
CA ILE A 147 17.90 -6.75 5.54
C ILE A 147 19.28 -7.07 6.13
N VAL A 148 20.34 -6.79 5.38
CA VAL A 148 21.71 -7.09 5.83
C VAL A 148 22.43 -5.91 6.46
N ARG A 149 22.00 -4.68 6.12
CA ARG A 149 22.60 -3.44 6.64
C ARG A 149 21.59 -2.29 6.58
N LYS A 150 21.73 -1.37 7.51
CA LYS A 150 20.97 -0.10 7.57
C LYS A 150 21.95 1.06 7.55
N GLN A 151 21.64 2.13 6.84
CA GLN A 151 22.48 3.32 6.81
C GLN A 151 21.66 4.59 6.76
N LYS A 152 21.92 5.48 7.72
CA LYS A 152 21.43 6.85 7.72
C LYS A 152 22.43 7.73 6.97
N ASP A 153 21.91 8.70 6.23
CA ASP A 153 22.67 9.64 5.41
C ASP A 153 23.72 8.91 4.52
N PRO A 154 23.25 8.00 3.61
CA PRO A 154 24.14 7.19 2.80
C PRO A 154 24.85 8.03 1.74
N THR A 155 26.07 7.64 1.40
CA THR A 155 26.72 8.05 0.17
C THR A 155 26.21 7.19 -0.98
N TRP A 156 25.99 7.78 -2.15
CA TRP A 156 25.57 7.04 -3.34
C TRP A 156 26.69 6.98 -4.37
N THR A 157 27.01 5.78 -4.80
CA THR A 157 27.90 5.52 -5.94
C THR A 157 27.05 5.01 -7.09
N PRO A 158 26.83 5.80 -8.17
CA PRO A 158 26.05 5.36 -9.31
C PRO A 158 26.62 4.07 -9.92
N PRO A 159 25.79 3.04 -10.19
CA PRO A 159 26.20 1.87 -10.96
C PRO A 159 26.73 2.25 -12.34
N GLN A 160 27.69 1.46 -12.87
CA GLN A 160 28.26 1.71 -14.19
C GLN A 160 27.19 1.70 -15.30
N SER A 161 26.17 0.86 -15.16
CA SER A 161 25.01 0.82 -16.06
C SER A 161 24.27 2.15 -16.13
N LEU A 162 24.04 2.81 -14.98
CA LEU A 162 23.43 4.13 -14.94
C LEU A 162 24.31 5.23 -15.57
N LYS A 163 25.61 5.15 -15.39
CA LYS A 163 26.55 6.08 -16.04
C LYS A 163 26.53 5.90 -17.57
N ALA A 164 26.50 4.66 -18.03
CA ALA A 164 26.40 4.35 -19.46
C ALA A 164 25.08 4.82 -20.07
N GLU A 165 23.95 4.61 -19.36
CA GLU A 165 22.63 5.07 -19.76
C GLU A 165 22.59 6.61 -19.88
N ALA A 166 23.09 7.33 -18.89
CA ALA A 166 23.15 8.80 -18.93
C ALA A 166 23.91 9.31 -20.15
N ILE A 167 25.03 8.68 -20.50
CA ILE A 167 25.81 9.02 -21.69
C ILE A 167 25.00 8.71 -22.97
N ALA A 168 24.37 7.53 -23.04
CA ALA A 168 23.57 7.13 -24.20
C ALA A 168 22.36 8.06 -24.44
N GLU A 169 21.79 8.62 -23.37
CA GLU A 169 20.69 9.58 -23.41
C GLU A 169 21.15 11.05 -23.63
N GLY A 170 22.46 11.29 -23.80
CA GLY A 170 23.02 12.63 -23.96
C GLY A 170 22.91 13.52 -22.70
N LYS A 171 22.73 12.92 -21.54
CA LYS A 171 22.73 13.60 -20.24
C LYS A 171 24.15 13.87 -19.76
N PRO A 172 24.35 14.88 -18.88
CA PRO A 172 25.63 15.11 -18.23
C PRO A 172 26.14 13.85 -17.53
N PRO A 173 27.46 13.57 -17.54
CA PRO A 173 28.04 12.44 -16.81
C PRO A 173 27.67 12.48 -15.34
N LEU A 174 27.27 11.33 -14.78
CA LEU A 174 27.00 11.20 -13.36
C LEU A 174 28.32 11.28 -12.58
N SER A 175 28.29 11.96 -11.44
CA SER A 175 29.43 11.97 -10.49
C SER A 175 29.78 10.57 -10.04
N ASP A 176 31.08 10.32 -9.78
CA ASP A 176 31.52 9.03 -9.28
C ASP A 176 30.94 8.69 -7.91
N VAL A 177 30.77 9.72 -7.09
CA VAL A 177 30.23 9.63 -5.73
C VAL A 177 29.34 10.85 -5.44
N VAL A 178 28.13 10.62 -4.92
CA VAL A 178 27.24 11.67 -4.42
C VAL A 178 27.20 11.57 -2.91
N PRO A 179 27.67 12.59 -2.17
CA PRO A 179 27.65 12.61 -0.72
C PRO A 179 26.22 12.68 -0.17
N PRO A 180 26.02 12.45 1.15
CA PRO A 180 24.75 12.75 1.81
C PRO A 180 24.31 14.20 1.55
N GLY A 181 23.01 14.39 1.31
CA GLY A 181 22.46 15.72 1.05
C GLY A 181 21.18 15.68 0.20
N PRO A 182 20.61 16.87 -0.10
CA PRO A 182 19.34 16.98 -0.83
C PRO A 182 19.42 16.44 -2.26
N ASP A 183 20.60 16.42 -2.86
CA ASP A 183 20.80 15.95 -4.23
C ASP A 183 21.04 14.42 -4.30
N ASN A 184 21.19 13.76 -3.15
CA ASN A 184 21.40 12.33 -3.12
C ASN A 184 20.10 11.57 -3.43
N PRO A 185 20.05 10.76 -4.50
CA PRO A 185 18.82 10.05 -4.89
C PRO A 185 18.40 8.95 -3.91
N LEU A 186 19.31 8.49 -3.01
CA LEU A 186 18.94 7.56 -1.94
C LEU A 186 18.23 8.24 -0.77
N GLY A 187 18.26 9.58 -0.72
CA GLY A 187 17.72 10.33 0.40
C GLY A 187 18.46 10.03 1.72
N ARG A 188 17.75 10.12 2.85
CA ARG A 188 18.37 10.06 4.18
C ARG A 188 18.50 8.65 4.79
N TYR A 189 17.72 7.67 4.31
CA TYR A 189 17.65 6.35 4.91
C TYR A 189 17.70 5.26 3.85
N ALA A 190 18.51 4.22 4.09
CA ALA A 190 18.63 3.07 3.21
C ALA A 190 18.71 1.76 4.01
N LEU A 191 17.94 0.76 3.60
CA LEU A 191 17.95 -0.62 4.04
C LEU A 191 18.53 -1.46 2.91
N TYR A 192 19.68 -2.08 3.13
CA TYR A 192 20.36 -2.89 2.12
C TYR A 192 19.88 -4.34 2.21
N LEU A 193 19.52 -4.89 1.05
CA LEU A 193 19.10 -6.28 0.92
C LEU A 193 20.30 -7.21 0.78
N GLY A 194 20.12 -8.48 1.14
CA GLY A 194 21.08 -9.56 0.83
C GLY A 194 21.18 -9.87 -0.66
N LEU A 195 20.48 -9.13 -1.50
CA LEU A 195 20.61 -9.11 -2.95
C LEU A 195 21.57 -7.99 -3.33
N PRO A 196 22.74 -8.29 -3.93
CA PRO A 196 23.72 -7.27 -4.28
C PRO A 196 23.16 -6.17 -5.17
N GLY A 197 23.33 -4.91 -4.75
CA GLY A 197 22.86 -3.75 -5.51
C GLY A 197 21.42 -3.32 -5.26
N TYR A 198 20.63 -4.09 -4.48
CA TYR A 198 19.23 -3.76 -4.20
C TYR A 198 19.03 -3.18 -2.80
N LEU A 199 18.24 -2.12 -2.74
CA LEU A 199 17.94 -1.37 -1.52
C LEU A 199 16.44 -1.02 -1.45
N ILE A 200 15.99 -0.83 -0.21
CA ILE A 200 14.78 -0.09 0.11
C ILE A 200 15.27 1.24 0.68
N HIS A 201 14.91 2.37 0.06
CA HIS A 201 15.51 3.64 0.42
C HIS A 201 14.55 4.82 0.25
N SER A 202 14.95 5.96 0.78
CA SER A 202 14.27 7.23 0.61
C SER A 202 14.39 7.76 -0.83
N THR A 203 14.00 9.00 -1.04
CA THR A 203 14.13 9.68 -2.34
C THR A 203 14.27 11.19 -2.15
N ASN A 204 14.96 11.83 -3.09
CA ASN A 204 14.89 13.28 -3.28
C ASN A 204 13.81 13.71 -4.29
N LYS A 205 13.04 12.72 -4.84
CA LYS A 205 11.95 12.96 -5.80
C LYS A 205 10.68 12.21 -5.34
N PRO A 206 10.01 12.67 -4.29
CA PRO A 206 8.87 11.98 -3.67
C PRO A 206 7.66 11.82 -4.61
N PHE A 207 7.50 12.69 -5.59
CA PHE A 207 6.41 12.60 -6.57
C PHE A 207 6.45 11.36 -7.47
N GLY A 208 7.47 10.53 -7.39
CA GLY A 208 7.55 9.28 -8.13
C GLY A 208 7.24 8.03 -7.28
N VAL A 209 6.87 8.19 -5.99
CA VAL A 209 6.57 7.03 -5.13
C VAL A 209 5.25 6.38 -5.55
N GLY A 210 5.26 5.03 -5.64
CA GLY A 210 4.13 4.27 -6.17
C GLY A 210 4.07 4.24 -7.68
N MET A 211 5.22 4.38 -8.36
CA MET A 211 5.36 4.28 -9.82
C MET A 211 6.52 3.36 -10.21
N ARG A 212 6.53 2.86 -11.45
CA ARG A 212 7.63 2.09 -12.04
C ARG A 212 8.68 3.01 -12.65
N VAL A 213 9.57 3.56 -11.82
CA VAL A 213 10.52 4.61 -12.22
C VAL A 213 11.95 4.39 -11.72
N THR A 214 12.25 3.23 -11.11
CA THR A 214 13.56 2.97 -10.52
C THR A 214 14.42 2.07 -11.40
N HIS A 215 15.67 1.88 -10.98
CA HIS A 215 16.59 0.92 -11.57
C HIS A 215 16.69 -0.35 -10.71
N GLY A 216 15.51 -0.87 -10.30
CA GLY A 216 15.36 -2.10 -9.53
C GLY A 216 15.25 -1.91 -8.01
N CYS A 217 15.73 -0.80 -7.45
CA CYS A 217 15.55 -0.49 -6.03
C CYS A 217 14.13 -0.05 -5.71
N MET A 218 13.74 -0.19 -4.45
CA MET A 218 12.44 0.21 -3.94
C MET A 218 12.55 1.56 -3.24
N ARG A 219 11.75 2.55 -3.68
CA ARG A 219 11.74 3.90 -3.09
C ARG A 219 10.45 4.12 -2.32
N LEU A 220 10.58 4.69 -1.11
CA LEU A 220 9.47 5.13 -0.27
C LEU A 220 9.46 6.65 -0.14
N TYR A 221 8.35 7.18 0.33
CA TYR A 221 8.31 8.56 0.82
C TYR A 221 9.36 8.76 1.94
N PRO A 222 9.96 9.95 2.06
CA PRO A 222 10.97 10.20 3.09
C PRO A 222 10.50 9.91 4.51
N GLU A 223 9.27 10.22 4.83
CA GLU A 223 8.61 9.97 6.10
C GLU A 223 8.40 8.47 6.36
N ASP A 224 7.96 7.71 5.37
CA ASP A 224 7.68 6.27 5.46
C ASP A 224 8.97 5.46 5.70
N ILE A 225 10.02 5.76 4.94
CA ILE A 225 11.30 5.05 5.13
C ILE A 225 11.98 5.43 6.45
N GLU A 226 11.77 6.63 6.98
CA GLU A 226 12.27 7.01 8.31
C GLU A 226 11.60 6.18 9.39
N GLU A 227 10.28 6.02 9.33
CA GLU A 227 9.53 5.13 10.22
C GLU A 227 10.03 3.69 10.09
N LEU A 228 10.05 3.15 8.88
CA LEU A 228 10.46 1.78 8.60
C LEU A 228 11.91 1.51 9.03
N PHE A 229 12.81 2.48 8.82
CA PHE A 229 14.21 2.40 9.26
C PHE A 229 14.33 2.23 10.76
N ASN A 230 13.49 2.91 11.53
CA ASN A 230 13.51 2.80 13.00
C ASN A 230 12.93 1.48 13.49
N LEU A 231 11.93 0.95 12.81
CA LEU A 231 11.18 -0.25 13.22
C LEU A 231 11.83 -1.56 12.78
N VAL A 232 12.44 -1.60 11.59
CA VAL A 232 12.96 -2.84 10.99
C VAL A 232 14.39 -3.12 11.44
N PRO A 233 14.66 -4.22 12.17
CA PRO A 233 16.01 -4.62 12.53
C PRO A 233 16.78 -5.24 11.35
N THR A 234 18.10 -5.22 11.42
CA THR A 234 18.95 -6.04 10.54
C THR A 234 18.65 -7.53 10.79
N GLY A 235 18.67 -8.34 9.73
CA GLY A 235 18.28 -9.75 9.76
C GLY A 235 16.80 -9.98 9.48
N THR A 236 15.97 -8.91 9.37
CA THR A 236 14.54 -9.06 9.03
C THR A 236 14.39 -9.74 7.66
N PRO A 237 13.56 -10.81 7.58
CA PRO A 237 13.23 -11.45 6.30
C PRO A 237 12.50 -10.50 5.36
N VAL A 238 12.79 -10.61 4.07
CA VAL A 238 12.11 -9.87 3.00
C VAL A 238 11.64 -10.86 1.94
N GLN A 239 10.36 -10.78 1.58
CA GLN A 239 9.75 -11.55 0.51
C GLN A 239 9.29 -10.57 -0.57
N ILE A 240 9.77 -10.76 -1.81
CA ILE A 240 9.38 -9.97 -2.98
C ILE A 240 8.55 -10.87 -3.87
N VAL A 241 7.29 -10.50 -4.10
CA VAL A 241 6.30 -11.32 -4.79
C VAL A 241 5.69 -10.56 -5.98
N ASN A 242 5.19 -11.33 -6.96
CA ASN A 242 4.44 -10.82 -8.11
C ASN A 242 3.02 -11.40 -8.05
N GLN A 243 2.09 -10.70 -7.40
CA GLN A 243 0.71 -11.12 -7.21
C GLN A 243 -0.24 -10.03 -7.72
N PRO A 244 -0.49 -9.95 -9.03
CA PRO A 244 -1.47 -9.01 -9.59
C PRO A 244 -2.92 -9.39 -9.23
N VAL A 245 -3.15 -10.61 -8.79
CA VAL A 245 -4.43 -11.15 -8.31
C VAL A 245 -4.25 -11.52 -6.85
N LYS A 246 -4.92 -10.82 -5.96
CA LYS A 246 -5.00 -11.16 -4.54
C LYS A 246 -6.41 -11.58 -4.18
N LEU A 247 -6.54 -12.62 -3.39
CA LEU A 247 -7.79 -13.16 -2.88
C LEU A 247 -7.72 -13.19 -1.37
N GLY A 248 -8.84 -12.91 -0.71
CA GLY A 248 -8.86 -12.88 0.73
C GLY A 248 -10.25 -13.07 1.31
N TRP A 249 -10.29 -13.70 2.47
CA TRP A 249 -11.49 -13.88 3.25
C TRP A 249 -11.67 -12.75 4.27
N GLN A 250 -12.92 -12.30 4.37
CA GLN A 250 -13.42 -11.59 5.54
C GLN A 250 -14.63 -12.35 6.05
N GLU A 251 -14.47 -13.05 7.16
CA GLU A 251 -15.45 -14.05 7.63
C GLU A 251 -15.71 -15.13 6.58
N ASN A 252 -16.93 -15.23 6.05
CA ASN A 252 -17.31 -16.15 4.98
C ASN A 252 -17.44 -15.48 3.61
N LEU A 253 -17.07 -14.21 3.50
CA LEU A 253 -17.12 -13.44 2.27
C LEU A 253 -15.76 -13.45 1.56
N LEU A 254 -15.75 -13.79 0.27
CA LEU A 254 -14.55 -13.79 -0.56
C LEU A 254 -14.45 -12.48 -1.33
N PHE A 255 -13.30 -11.85 -1.18
CA PHE A 255 -12.93 -10.65 -1.92
C PHE A 255 -11.79 -10.92 -2.87
N ILE A 256 -11.74 -10.14 -3.95
CA ILE A 256 -10.65 -10.09 -4.91
C ILE A 256 -10.11 -8.66 -5.02
N GLU A 257 -8.81 -8.53 -5.12
CA GLU A 257 -8.12 -7.27 -5.40
C GLU A 257 -7.23 -7.47 -6.63
N LEU A 258 -7.45 -6.67 -7.65
CA LEU A 258 -6.86 -6.84 -8.97
C LEU A 258 -6.02 -5.63 -9.34
N HIS A 259 -4.78 -5.90 -9.73
CA HIS A 259 -3.82 -4.91 -10.23
C HIS A 259 -3.44 -5.20 -11.68
N PRO A 260 -3.04 -4.20 -12.47
CA PRO A 260 -2.40 -4.45 -13.75
C PRO A 260 -1.20 -5.39 -13.57
N PRO A 261 -0.99 -6.39 -14.45
CA PRO A 261 0.22 -7.20 -14.42
C PRO A 261 1.44 -6.33 -14.74
N LEU A 262 2.62 -6.80 -14.36
CA LEU A 262 3.85 -6.14 -14.75
C LEU A 262 4.02 -6.20 -16.27
N GLU A 263 4.59 -5.16 -16.89
CA GLU A 263 4.77 -5.09 -18.34
C GLU A 263 5.63 -6.26 -18.87
N GLU A 264 6.65 -6.67 -18.09
CA GLU A 264 7.51 -7.81 -18.43
C GLU A 264 6.81 -9.17 -18.40
N ASP A 265 5.62 -9.25 -17.79
CA ASP A 265 4.81 -10.48 -17.81
C ASP A 265 4.15 -10.73 -19.18
N ASP A 266 4.20 -9.76 -20.09
CA ASP A 266 3.63 -9.78 -21.46
C ASP A 266 2.26 -10.46 -21.52
N THR A 267 1.38 -10.04 -20.58
CA THR A 267 0.10 -10.70 -20.34
C THR A 267 -1.00 -10.08 -21.19
N THR A 268 -1.56 -10.82 -22.13
CA THR A 268 -2.74 -10.36 -22.89
C THR A 268 -3.97 -10.25 -21.98
N PRO A 269 -5.02 -9.48 -22.35
CA PRO A 269 -6.27 -9.43 -21.56
C PRO A 269 -6.88 -10.81 -21.33
N TYR A 270 -6.83 -11.69 -22.30
CA TYR A 270 -7.33 -13.07 -22.18
C TYR A 270 -6.51 -13.88 -21.19
N ASP A 271 -5.17 -13.82 -21.27
CA ASP A 271 -4.29 -14.54 -20.35
C ASP A 271 -4.46 -14.02 -18.92
N TYR A 272 -4.71 -12.72 -18.75
CA TYR A 272 -5.00 -12.15 -17.46
C TYR A 272 -6.30 -12.71 -16.85
N GLU A 273 -7.35 -12.79 -17.62
CA GLU A 273 -8.63 -13.37 -17.18
C GLU A 273 -8.47 -14.84 -16.79
N GLN A 274 -7.74 -15.63 -17.59
CA GLN A 274 -7.40 -17.01 -17.25
C GLN A 274 -6.61 -17.11 -15.96
N LYS A 275 -5.65 -16.21 -15.72
CA LYS A 275 -4.90 -16.14 -14.46
C LYS A 275 -5.81 -15.85 -13.27
N VAL A 276 -6.80 -14.95 -13.44
CA VAL A 276 -7.79 -14.66 -12.37
C VAL A 276 -8.59 -15.89 -12.03
N HIS A 277 -9.16 -16.60 -13.02
CA HIS A 277 -9.93 -17.83 -12.79
C HIS A 277 -9.09 -18.93 -12.14
N SER A 278 -7.86 -19.11 -12.59
CA SER A 278 -6.92 -20.08 -12.01
C SER A 278 -6.58 -19.74 -10.56
N ALA A 279 -6.32 -18.47 -10.26
CA ALA A 279 -6.04 -18.01 -8.90
C ALA A 279 -7.22 -18.26 -7.95
N ILE A 280 -8.46 -17.99 -8.39
CA ILE A 280 -9.67 -18.28 -7.62
C ILE A 280 -9.77 -19.78 -7.33
N THR A 281 -9.60 -20.61 -8.35
CA THR A 281 -9.68 -22.08 -8.21
C THR A 281 -8.67 -22.60 -7.21
N GLU A 282 -7.40 -22.17 -7.31
CA GLU A 282 -6.33 -22.57 -6.41
C GLU A 282 -6.56 -22.06 -4.99
N PHE A 283 -7.00 -20.82 -4.83
CA PHE A 283 -7.27 -20.22 -3.53
C PHE A 283 -8.39 -20.97 -2.81
N LEU A 284 -9.50 -21.24 -3.48
CA LEU A 284 -10.62 -22.00 -2.94
C LEU A 284 -10.21 -23.41 -2.57
N ALA A 285 -9.44 -24.10 -3.41
CA ALA A 285 -8.95 -25.45 -3.11
C ALA A 285 -8.10 -25.50 -1.83
N LYS A 286 -7.34 -24.45 -1.53
CA LYS A 286 -6.48 -24.37 -0.34
C LYS A 286 -7.21 -23.91 0.93
N THR A 287 -8.27 -23.10 0.80
CA THR A 287 -8.83 -22.35 1.94
C THR A 287 -10.24 -22.76 2.34
N THR A 288 -10.94 -23.57 1.53
CA THR A 288 -12.31 -24.02 1.83
C THR A 288 -12.40 -25.36 2.52
N LYS A 289 -11.27 -26.05 2.73
CA LYS A 289 -11.22 -27.36 3.41
C LYS A 289 -10.23 -27.33 4.56
N ASP A 290 -10.54 -28.06 5.64
CA ASP A 290 -9.59 -28.35 6.71
C ASP A 290 -8.56 -29.40 6.25
N PRO A 291 -7.50 -29.70 7.05
CA PRO A 291 -6.51 -30.72 6.72
C PRO A 291 -7.10 -32.15 6.54
N ASN A 292 -8.30 -32.41 7.06
CA ASN A 292 -9.01 -33.67 6.91
C ASN A 292 -9.93 -33.70 5.68
N GLY A 293 -9.96 -32.63 4.89
CA GLY A 293 -10.78 -32.49 3.68
C GLY A 293 -12.24 -32.11 3.94
N LYS A 294 -12.62 -31.76 5.19
CA LYS A 294 -13.96 -31.27 5.51
C LYS A 294 -14.11 -29.82 5.05
N MET A 295 -15.22 -29.51 4.37
CA MET A 295 -15.56 -28.15 3.97
C MET A 295 -15.73 -27.26 5.21
N THR A 296 -14.98 -26.17 5.24
CA THR A 296 -15.00 -25.15 6.29
C THR A 296 -15.68 -23.86 5.84
N ARG A 297 -15.72 -23.63 4.53
CA ARG A 297 -16.38 -22.48 3.91
C ARG A 297 -17.16 -22.96 2.69
N ASN A 298 -18.41 -22.48 2.57
CA ASN A 298 -19.25 -22.71 1.40
C ASN A 298 -19.49 -21.35 0.74
N THR A 299 -19.05 -21.20 -0.50
CA THR A 299 -19.19 -19.94 -1.22
C THR A 299 -19.53 -20.18 -2.68
N ARG A 300 -20.32 -19.28 -3.24
CA ARG A 300 -20.57 -19.19 -4.68
C ARG A 300 -19.99 -17.88 -5.17
N ILE A 301 -19.31 -17.91 -6.30
CA ILE A 301 -18.80 -16.71 -6.95
C ILE A 301 -19.94 -16.07 -7.77
N SER A 302 -20.15 -14.76 -7.61
CA SER A 302 -21.00 -13.96 -8.47
C SER A 302 -20.27 -13.67 -9.79
N PRO A 303 -20.76 -14.18 -10.93
CA PRO A 303 -20.13 -13.90 -12.22
C PRO A 303 -20.10 -12.40 -12.54
N GLU A 304 -21.18 -11.68 -12.24
CA GLU A 304 -21.29 -10.23 -12.52
C GLU A 304 -20.30 -9.41 -11.69
N ALA A 305 -20.15 -9.73 -10.40
CA ALA A 305 -19.19 -9.06 -9.53
C ALA A 305 -17.75 -9.34 -9.97
N LEU A 306 -17.44 -10.58 -10.37
CA LEU A 306 -16.13 -10.97 -10.86
C LEU A 306 -15.79 -10.26 -12.17
N GLU A 307 -16.69 -10.25 -13.15
CA GLU A 307 -16.50 -9.53 -14.41
C GLU A 307 -16.30 -8.02 -14.18
N SER A 308 -17.07 -7.44 -13.26
CA SER A 308 -16.91 -6.03 -12.89
C SER A 308 -15.53 -5.75 -12.31
N ALA A 309 -15.05 -6.61 -11.39
CA ALA A 309 -13.71 -6.50 -10.81
C ALA A 309 -12.61 -6.64 -11.88
N ILE A 310 -12.74 -7.60 -12.83
CA ILE A 310 -11.78 -7.81 -13.92
C ILE A 310 -11.72 -6.59 -14.84
N ARG A 311 -12.86 -5.97 -15.16
CA ARG A 311 -12.89 -4.75 -15.98
C ARG A 311 -12.27 -3.55 -15.26
N ALA A 312 -12.56 -3.39 -13.98
CA ALA A 312 -12.09 -2.25 -13.19
C ALA A 312 -10.57 -2.32 -12.94
N ARG A 313 -10.04 -3.44 -12.50
CA ARG A 313 -8.62 -3.66 -12.12
C ARG A 313 -7.99 -2.46 -11.41
N ASN A 314 -8.72 -1.93 -10.44
CA ASN A 314 -8.43 -0.66 -9.81
C ASN A 314 -7.73 -0.77 -8.45
N GLY A 315 -7.24 -1.95 -8.08
CA GLY A 315 -6.57 -2.19 -6.82
C GLY A 315 -7.47 -2.12 -5.58
N ILE A 316 -8.81 -2.13 -5.77
CA ILE A 316 -9.76 -2.05 -4.65
C ILE A 316 -10.32 -3.44 -4.36
N PRO A 317 -10.23 -3.94 -3.09
CA PRO A 317 -10.86 -5.18 -2.69
C PRO A 317 -12.36 -5.19 -2.97
N THR A 318 -12.79 -6.04 -3.90
CA THR A 318 -14.17 -6.17 -4.37
C THR A 318 -14.76 -7.49 -3.90
N LEU A 319 -15.97 -7.46 -3.31
CA LEU A 319 -16.70 -8.66 -2.92
C LEU A 319 -17.12 -9.43 -4.17
N ILE A 320 -16.73 -10.71 -4.27
CA ILE A 320 -17.07 -11.57 -5.42
C ILE A 320 -17.88 -12.81 -5.00
N SER A 321 -18.11 -13.04 -3.73
CA SER A 321 -18.95 -14.13 -3.26
C SER A 321 -20.38 -13.69 -2.98
N GLU A 322 -21.31 -14.58 -3.21
CA GLU A 322 -22.67 -14.45 -2.71
C GLU A 322 -22.72 -14.86 -1.24
N ASN A 323 -23.51 -14.12 -0.44
CA ASN A 323 -23.80 -14.54 0.93
C ASN A 323 -24.83 -15.68 0.85
N LEU A 324 -24.37 -16.90 0.99
CA LEU A 324 -25.26 -18.04 1.14
C LEU A 324 -25.73 -18.04 2.60
N GLU A 325 -26.89 -17.45 2.86
CA GLU A 325 -27.56 -17.57 4.15
C GLU A 325 -27.75 -19.09 4.41
N ASN A 326 -27.24 -19.56 5.56
CA ASN A 326 -27.39 -20.92 6.05
C ASN A 326 -28.82 -21.19 6.53
#